data_32738113e3ee4e8e90be6a5d104e78dd
#
_entry.id   32738113e3ee4e8e90be6a5d104e78dd
#
_cell.length_a   1.000
_cell.length_b   1.000
_cell.length_c   1.000
_cell.angle_alpha   90.00
_cell.angle_beta   90.00
_cell.angle_gamma   90.00
#
_symmetry.space_group_name_H-M   'P 1'
#
loop_
_entity.id
_entity.type
_entity.pdbx_description
1 polymer ?
#
loop_
_entity_poly.entity_id
_entity_poly.type
_entity_poly.pdbx_seq_one_letter_code
_entity_poly.pdbx_strand_id
1 'polypeptide(L)'
;VDNGPGWAGILLRSPDAVLAADPDAGRCRGVKVGLVAVYPQGSRADGVAAEVRAFYSDGREFAEDPVTGSLNAGLAQWLVPAGHLPPQYVAAQGTVIHREGRVHVDVVDGEVWVGGDTRTIFTGHLPEPKRPETDQ
;
A
#
# COMPACT_ATOMS: atom_id res chain seq x y z
N VAL A 1 8.34 3.09 9.39
CA VAL A 1 9.30 2.36 8.53
C VAL A 1 9.41 3.11 7.21
N ASP A 2 10.62 3.35 6.75
CA ASP A 2 10.88 3.96 5.44
C ASP A 2 11.55 2.92 4.52
N ASN A 3 10.86 2.59 3.44
CA ASN A 3 11.33 1.69 2.39
C ASN A 3 11.56 2.45 1.06
N GLY A 4 11.84 3.76 1.14
CA GLY A 4 12.15 4.66 0.05
C GLY A 4 11.15 5.81 -0.12
N PRO A 5 9.83 5.57 -0.26
CA PRO A 5 8.85 6.64 -0.47
C PRO A 5 8.53 7.51 0.75
N GLY A 6 8.96 7.15 1.96
CA GLY A 6 8.78 7.97 3.17
C GLY A 6 7.34 8.03 3.70
N TRP A 7 6.67 6.89 3.85
CA TRP A 7 5.33 6.82 4.42
C TRP A 7 5.34 6.92 5.94
N ALA A 8 4.53 7.81 6.50
CA ALA A 8 4.20 7.84 7.92
C ALA A 8 2.99 6.93 8.18
N GLY A 9 3.23 5.72 8.71
CA GLY A 9 2.19 4.76 9.07
C GLY A 9 1.58 5.05 10.44
N ILE A 10 0.26 5.05 10.55
CA ILE A 10 -0.49 5.25 11.79
C ILE A 10 -1.45 4.08 12.00
N LEU A 11 -1.24 3.33 13.09
CA LEU A 11 -2.15 2.26 13.51
C LEU A 11 -3.30 2.85 14.31
N LEU A 12 -4.52 2.71 13.80
CA LEU A 12 -5.75 3.13 14.44
C LEU A 12 -6.41 1.97 15.20
N ARG A 13 -7.35 2.30 16.08
CA ARG A 13 -7.98 1.32 16.99
C ARG A 13 -8.90 0.33 16.29
N SER A 14 -9.51 0.74 15.18
CA SER A 14 -10.48 -0.09 14.46
C SER A 14 -10.51 0.26 12.97
N PRO A 15 -10.92 -0.70 12.10
CA PRO A 15 -11.18 -0.43 10.69
C PRO A 15 -12.19 0.70 10.46
N ASP A 16 -13.23 0.80 11.30
CA ASP A 16 -14.21 1.90 11.22
C ASP A 16 -13.55 3.27 11.43
N ALA A 17 -12.55 3.34 12.33
CA ALA A 17 -11.80 4.58 12.52
C ALA A 17 -10.94 4.94 11.29
N VAL A 18 -10.40 3.95 10.58
CA VAL A 18 -9.69 4.16 9.31
C VAL A 18 -10.67 4.67 8.24
N LEU A 19 -11.82 4.02 8.10
CA LEU A 19 -12.83 4.40 7.10
C LEU A 19 -13.44 5.77 7.35
N ALA A 20 -13.63 6.16 8.63
CA ALA A 20 -14.17 7.45 9.02
C ALA A 20 -13.15 8.60 9.03
N ALA A 21 -11.86 8.31 8.86
CA ALA A 21 -10.81 9.32 8.92
C ALA A 21 -10.96 10.35 7.78
N ASP A 22 -10.84 11.62 8.15
CA ASP A 22 -10.84 12.75 7.21
C ASP A 22 -9.62 13.64 7.49
N PRO A 23 -8.43 13.28 6.92
CA PRO A 23 -7.21 14.02 7.18
C PRO A 23 -7.24 15.43 6.59
N ASP A 24 -6.84 16.41 7.40
CA ASP A 24 -6.73 17.80 6.98
C ASP A 24 -5.62 18.00 5.95
N ALA A 25 -5.99 18.37 4.73
CA ALA A 25 -5.06 18.58 3.61
C ALA A 25 -3.97 19.62 3.90
N GLY A 26 -4.30 20.66 4.68
CA GLY A 26 -3.36 21.71 5.05
C GLY A 26 -2.27 21.22 6.00
N ARG A 27 -2.65 20.36 6.95
CA ARG A 27 -1.73 19.75 7.93
C ARG A 27 -0.90 18.61 7.34
N CYS A 28 -1.42 17.94 6.33
CA CYS A 28 -0.74 16.83 5.65
C CYS A 28 0.10 17.27 4.44
N ARG A 29 0.29 18.58 4.24
CA ARG A 29 1.07 19.10 3.12
C ARG A 29 2.52 18.58 3.12
N GLY A 30 2.94 17.95 2.02
CA GLY A 30 4.28 17.40 1.86
C GLY A 30 4.55 16.12 2.65
N VAL A 31 3.54 15.54 3.29
CA VAL A 31 3.65 14.28 4.03
C VAL A 31 2.82 13.20 3.34
N LYS A 32 3.38 11.99 3.25
CA LYS A 32 2.65 10.79 2.85
C LYS A 32 2.20 10.05 4.10
N VAL A 33 0.88 9.92 4.27
CA VAL A 33 0.27 9.34 5.48
C VAL A 33 -0.46 8.05 5.12
N GLY A 34 -0.12 6.97 5.79
CA GLY A 34 -0.83 5.70 5.72
C GLY A 34 -1.59 5.43 7.02
N LEU A 35 -2.90 5.23 6.94
CA LEU A 35 -3.71 4.78 8.05
C LEU A 35 -3.95 3.28 7.91
N VAL A 36 -3.86 2.55 9.02
CA VAL A 36 -4.12 1.11 9.05
C VAL A 36 -4.86 0.73 10.32
N ALA A 37 -5.73 -0.27 10.23
CA ALA A 37 -6.26 -0.99 11.37
C ALA A 37 -6.46 -2.46 11.03
N VAL A 38 -6.33 -3.31 12.04
CA VAL A 38 -6.45 -4.76 11.90
C VAL A 38 -7.88 -5.18 12.20
N TYR A 39 -8.45 -6.01 11.34
CA TYR A 39 -9.72 -6.68 11.59
C TYR A 39 -9.54 -7.81 12.63
N PRO A 40 -10.50 -8.03 13.52
CA PRO A 40 -10.48 -9.22 14.35
C PRO A 40 -10.40 -10.48 13.50
N GLN A 41 -9.59 -11.44 13.91
CA GLN A 41 -9.40 -12.69 13.17
C GLN A 41 -10.74 -13.38 12.88
N GLY A 42 -10.97 -13.74 11.63
CA GLY A 42 -12.20 -14.40 11.20
C GLY A 42 -13.46 -13.50 11.15
N SER A 43 -13.33 -12.19 11.40
CA SER A 43 -14.49 -11.29 11.38
C SER A 43 -14.97 -10.97 9.97
N ARG A 44 -14.13 -11.20 8.94
CA ARG A 44 -14.46 -10.95 7.54
C ARG A 44 -14.52 -12.25 6.74
N ALA A 45 -15.62 -12.45 6.01
CA ALA A 45 -15.80 -13.62 5.15
C ALA A 45 -14.87 -13.63 3.92
N ASP A 46 -14.41 -12.45 3.50
CA ASP A 46 -13.47 -12.28 2.35
C ASP A 46 -12.00 -12.46 2.74
N GLY A 47 -11.70 -12.80 4.00
CA GLY A 47 -10.36 -13.08 4.48
C GLY A 47 -9.45 -11.85 4.63
N VAL A 48 -9.99 -10.64 4.47
CA VAL A 48 -9.22 -9.39 4.68
C VAL A 48 -8.85 -9.24 6.16
N ALA A 49 -7.56 -9.00 6.43
CA ALA A 49 -7.03 -8.86 7.78
C ALA A 49 -6.80 -7.41 8.20
N ALA A 50 -6.68 -6.48 7.26
CA ALA A 50 -6.44 -5.06 7.56
C ALA A 50 -7.19 -4.13 6.61
N GLU A 51 -7.65 -2.99 7.13
CA GLU A 51 -8.10 -1.86 6.34
C GLU A 51 -6.99 -0.82 6.27
N VAL A 52 -6.69 -0.32 5.06
CA VAL A 52 -5.63 0.64 4.80
C VAL A 52 -6.18 1.82 4.00
N ARG A 53 -5.72 3.03 4.33
CA ARG A 53 -5.92 4.22 3.50
C ARG A 53 -4.61 4.96 3.34
N ALA A 54 -4.33 5.45 2.15
CA ALA A 54 -3.09 6.13 1.80
C ALA A 54 -3.38 7.54 1.30
N PHE A 55 -2.79 8.54 1.93
CA PHE A 55 -2.94 9.94 1.56
C PHE A 55 -1.59 10.53 1.21
N TYR A 56 -1.53 11.27 0.12
CA TYR A 56 -0.32 11.97 -0.30
C TYR A 56 -0.62 13.38 -0.78
N SER A 57 0.39 14.22 -0.71
CA SER A 57 0.35 15.55 -1.30
C SER A 57 1.62 15.77 -2.12
N ASP A 58 1.44 16.16 -3.37
CA ASP A 58 2.54 16.57 -4.25
C ASP A 58 2.85 18.08 -4.15
N GLY A 59 2.23 18.76 -3.18
CA GLY A 59 2.32 20.20 -2.97
C GLY A 59 1.28 21.01 -3.76
N ARG A 60 0.50 20.37 -4.63
CA ARG A 60 -0.61 20.97 -5.39
C ARG A 60 -1.95 20.41 -4.95
N GLU A 61 -2.03 19.10 -4.87
CA GLU A 61 -3.23 18.37 -4.49
C GLU A 61 -2.98 17.48 -3.28
N PHE A 62 -4.01 17.26 -2.51
CA PHE A 62 -4.07 16.23 -1.48
C PHE A 62 -5.03 15.15 -1.99
N ALA A 63 -4.56 13.92 -2.11
CA ALA A 63 -5.31 12.85 -2.71
C ALA A 63 -5.19 11.55 -1.89
N GLU A 64 -6.19 10.69 -2.03
CA GLU A 64 -6.15 9.31 -1.56
C GLU A 64 -5.77 8.38 -2.70
N ASP A 65 -4.75 7.54 -2.49
CA ASP A 65 -4.32 6.52 -3.43
C ASP A 65 -5.14 5.23 -3.27
N PRO A 66 -5.75 4.70 -4.34
CA PRO A 66 -6.60 3.53 -4.26
C PRO A 66 -5.87 2.24 -3.85
N VAL A 67 -4.61 2.06 -4.23
CA VAL A 67 -3.77 0.90 -3.88
C VAL A 67 -2.30 1.31 -3.85
N THR A 68 -1.64 1.13 -2.71
CA THR A 68 -0.27 1.59 -2.49
C THR A 68 0.64 0.44 -2.06
N GLY A 69 1.36 -0.15 -3.01
CA GLY A 69 2.25 -1.28 -2.74
C GLY A 69 3.36 -0.92 -1.74
N SER A 70 4.02 0.24 -1.90
CA SER A 70 5.10 0.69 -1.02
C SER A 70 4.66 0.95 0.42
N LEU A 71 3.45 1.51 0.64
CA LEU A 71 2.89 1.66 1.98
C LEU A 71 2.63 0.29 2.60
N ASN A 72 1.95 -0.61 1.89
CA ASN A 72 1.62 -1.93 2.42
C ASN A 72 2.88 -2.75 2.74
N ALA A 73 3.94 -2.64 1.94
CA ALA A 73 5.23 -3.24 2.24
C ALA A 73 5.84 -2.68 3.55
N GLY A 74 5.83 -1.35 3.73
CA GLY A 74 6.30 -0.73 4.96
C GLY A 74 5.47 -1.10 6.19
N LEU A 75 4.14 -1.16 6.04
CA LEU A 75 3.24 -1.62 7.11
C LEU A 75 3.53 -3.07 7.50
N ALA A 76 3.78 -3.95 6.53
CA ALA A 76 4.14 -5.34 6.81
C ALA A 76 5.47 -5.47 7.57
N GLN A 77 6.50 -4.72 7.16
CA GLN A 77 7.80 -4.66 7.84
C GLN A 77 7.67 -4.22 9.31
N TRP A 78 6.66 -3.44 9.62
CA TRP A 78 6.40 -2.98 10.99
C TRP A 78 5.45 -3.92 11.75
N LEU A 79 4.26 -4.20 11.19
CA LEU A 79 3.16 -4.81 11.94
C LEU A 79 3.29 -6.34 12.08
N VAL A 80 3.97 -7.02 11.14
CA VAL A 80 4.18 -8.47 11.23
C VAL A 80 5.18 -8.81 12.36
N PRO A 81 6.37 -8.22 12.45
CA PRO A 81 7.26 -8.48 13.58
C PRO A 81 6.71 -8.00 14.92
N ALA A 82 5.84 -6.97 14.90
CA ALA A 82 5.15 -6.49 16.11
C ALA A 82 4.01 -7.40 16.56
N GLY A 83 3.67 -8.45 15.80
CA GLY A 83 2.62 -9.42 16.14
C GLY A 83 1.18 -8.91 15.91
N HIS A 84 1.01 -7.80 15.17
CA HIS A 84 -0.30 -7.26 14.85
C HIS A 84 -0.93 -7.92 13.63
N LEU A 85 -0.12 -8.38 12.68
CA LEU A 85 -0.56 -9.07 11.46
C LEU A 85 0.19 -10.40 11.29
N PRO A 86 -0.44 -11.42 10.70
CA PRO A 86 0.25 -12.67 10.36
C PRO A 86 1.23 -12.44 9.20
N PRO A 87 2.19 -13.36 8.97
CA PRO A 87 3.16 -13.25 7.88
C PRO A 87 2.52 -13.31 6.49
N GLN A 88 1.31 -13.87 6.39
CA GLN A 88 0.52 -13.92 5.16
C GLN A 88 -0.86 -13.33 5.43
N TYR A 89 -1.24 -12.29 4.66
CA TYR A 89 -2.53 -11.65 4.81
C TYR A 89 -2.96 -10.87 3.56
N VAL A 90 -4.22 -10.46 3.54
CA VAL A 90 -4.78 -9.54 2.55
C VAL A 90 -5.18 -8.25 3.24
N ALA A 91 -4.75 -7.11 2.70
CA ALA A 91 -5.23 -5.80 3.09
C ALA A 91 -6.26 -5.27 2.07
N ALA A 92 -7.33 -4.63 2.58
CA ALA A 92 -8.25 -3.85 1.77
C ALA A 92 -7.76 -2.40 1.72
N GLN A 93 -7.82 -1.77 0.55
CA GLN A 93 -7.50 -0.36 0.36
C GLN A 93 -8.42 0.27 -0.70
N GLY A 94 -8.70 1.57 -0.55
CA GLY A 94 -9.53 2.30 -1.49
C GLY A 94 -11.04 2.16 -1.26
N THR A 95 -11.48 1.57 -0.17
CA THR A 95 -12.88 1.32 0.17
C THR A 95 -13.72 2.61 0.14
N VAL A 96 -13.23 3.70 0.75
CA VAL A 96 -13.96 4.98 0.85
C VAL A 96 -14.10 5.68 -0.51
N ILE A 97 -13.15 5.49 -1.41
CA ILE A 97 -13.17 6.04 -2.77
C ILE A 97 -13.75 5.07 -3.80
N HIS A 98 -14.53 4.08 -3.33
CA HIS A 98 -15.23 3.10 -4.16
C HIS A 98 -14.30 2.27 -5.05
N ARG A 99 -13.14 1.90 -4.52
CA ARG A 99 -12.19 0.94 -5.10
C ARG A 99 -12.15 -0.32 -4.24
N GLU A 100 -12.05 -1.44 -4.87
CA GLU A 100 -11.99 -2.75 -4.21
C GLU A 100 -10.55 -3.28 -4.22
N GLY A 101 -9.61 -2.44 -3.82
CA GLY A 101 -8.20 -2.82 -3.77
C GLY A 101 -7.98 -3.97 -2.79
N ARG A 102 -7.23 -4.98 -3.24
CA ARG A 102 -6.81 -6.11 -2.41
C ARG A 102 -5.31 -6.26 -2.60
N VAL A 103 -4.58 -6.06 -1.50
CA VAL A 103 -3.13 -6.19 -1.46
C VAL A 103 -2.80 -7.48 -0.74
N HIS A 104 -2.23 -8.43 -1.48
CA HIS A 104 -1.73 -9.68 -0.94
C HIS A 104 -0.32 -9.44 -0.40
N VAL A 105 -0.08 -9.81 0.84
CA VAL A 105 1.21 -9.65 1.50
C VAL A 105 1.68 -10.99 2.00
N ASP A 106 2.92 -11.33 1.66
CA ASP A 106 3.64 -12.50 2.14
C ASP A 106 5.00 -12.07 2.71
N VAL A 107 5.32 -12.51 3.91
CA VAL A 107 6.64 -12.36 4.52
C VAL A 107 7.32 -13.71 4.56
N VAL A 108 8.32 -13.90 3.70
CA VAL A 108 9.04 -15.15 3.52
C VAL A 108 10.53 -14.90 3.77
N ASP A 109 11.13 -15.60 4.71
CA ASP A 109 12.56 -15.47 5.06
C ASP A 109 13.00 -14.03 5.38
N GLY A 110 12.08 -13.24 5.95
CA GLY A 110 12.31 -11.83 6.29
C GLY A 110 12.09 -10.84 5.15
N GLU A 111 11.85 -11.32 3.95
CA GLU A 111 11.52 -10.51 2.77
C GLU A 111 10.01 -10.29 2.66
N VAL A 112 9.61 -9.06 2.36
CA VAL A 112 8.20 -8.70 2.17
C VAL A 112 7.86 -8.69 0.69
N TRP A 113 6.92 -9.54 0.32
CA TRP A 113 6.33 -9.61 -1.00
C TRP A 113 4.96 -8.97 -1.01
N VAL A 114 4.70 -8.09 -1.98
CA VAL A 114 3.41 -7.41 -2.16
C VAL A 114 2.89 -7.72 -3.55
N GLY A 115 1.66 -8.17 -3.64
CA GLY A 115 1.04 -8.57 -4.90
C GLY A 115 -0.42 -8.16 -4.98
N GLY A 116 -1.00 -8.34 -6.17
CA GLY A 116 -2.40 -8.09 -6.44
C GLY A 116 -2.80 -8.67 -7.79
N ASP A 117 -4.10 -8.67 -8.08
CA ASP A 117 -4.62 -9.12 -9.35
C ASP A 117 -4.16 -8.21 -10.49
N THR A 118 -3.81 -8.79 -11.62
CA THR A 118 -3.35 -8.07 -12.80
C THR A 118 -4.14 -8.46 -14.04
N ARG A 119 -4.29 -7.49 -14.96
CA ARG A 119 -4.89 -7.72 -16.28
C ARG A 119 -3.99 -7.15 -17.36
N THR A 120 -3.52 -7.99 -18.27
CA THR A 120 -2.76 -7.55 -19.44
C THR A 120 -3.70 -6.82 -20.41
N ILE A 121 -3.41 -5.55 -20.68
CA ILE A 121 -4.17 -4.70 -21.61
C ILE A 121 -3.51 -4.72 -22.99
N PHE A 122 -2.19 -4.65 -23.06
CA PHE A 122 -1.46 -4.80 -24.32
C PHE A 122 -0.10 -5.44 -24.06
N THR A 123 0.51 -5.99 -25.14
CA THR A 123 1.86 -6.54 -25.13
C THR A 123 2.67 -5.85 -26.21
N GLY A 124 3.94 -5.53 -25.93
CA GLY A 124 4.83 -4.91 -26.87
C GLY A 124 6.29 -5.26 -26.61
N HIS A 125 7.16 -4.94 -27.55
CA HIS A 125 8.60 -5.13 -27.44
C HIS A 125 9.31 -3.78 -27.58
N LEU A 126 10.32 -3.54 -26.75
CA LEU A 126 11.24 -2.43 -26.95
C LEU A 126 12.24 -2.81 -28.06
N PRO A 127 12.53 -1.91 -29.02
CA PRO A 127 13.60 -2.15 -29.97
C PRO A 127 14.95 -2.20 -29.22
N GLU A 128 15.84 -3.09 -29.66
CA GLU A 128 17.18 -3.10 -29.08
C GLU A 128 17.88 -1.76 -29.32
N PRO A 129 18.59 -1.20 -28.30
CA PRO A 129 19.36 0.00 -28.49
C PRO A 129 20.46 -0.26 -29.53
N LYS A 130 20.53 0.57 -30.57
CA LYS A 130 21.66 0.52 -31.52
C LYS A 130 22.95 0.75 -30.73
N ARG A 131 23.87 -0.20 -30.76
CA ARG A 131 25.22 0.01 -30.23
C ARG A 131 25.86 1.16 -31.04
N PRO A 132 26.50 2.14 -30.37
CA PRO A 132 27.26 3.14 -31.09
C PRO A 132 28.33 2.41 -31.93
N GLU A 133 28.38 2.72 -33.22
CA GLU A 133 29.49 2.27 -34.07
C GLU A 133 30.77 2.85 -33.47
N THR A 134 31.65 1.99 -33.00
CA THR A 134 33.00 2.38 -32.61
C THR A 134 33.75 2.63 -33.90
N ASP A 135 33.92 3.92 -34.27
CA ASP A 135 34.85 4.32 -35.31
C ASP A 135 36.25 3.79 -34.93
N GLN A 136 36.78 2.96 -35.84
CA GLN A 136 38.17 2.49 -35.78
C GLN A 136 39.10 3.56 -36.38
#